data_ab1f4a5bd16800a1b81221b2ba77d538
#
_entry.id   ab1f4a5bd16800a1b81221b2ba77d538
#
_cell.length_a   1.000
_cell.length_b   1.000
_cell.length_c   1.000
_cell.angle_alpha   90.00
_cell.angle_beta   90.00
_cell.angle_gamma   90.00
#
_symmetry.space_group_name_H-M   'P 1'
#
loop_
_entity.id
_entity.type
_entity.pdbx_description
1 polymer ?
#
loop_
_entity_poly.entity_id
_entity_poly.type
_entity_poly.pdbx_seq_one_letter_code
_entity_poly.pdbx_strand_id
1 'polypeptide(L)'
;VQVQKRRKSEAVSEAANLLDRVGLADKKDQYPHELSGGQQQRVGIVRALALKPSLLLFDEPTSALDPELVGDVLHVIKELAEEGWTMALVTHELAFAREVASEVVFMDGGLVVERGHPDQVLRDPQEERTQQFVHRLLNPF
;
A
#
# COMPACT_ATOMS: atom_id res chain seq x y z
N VAL A 1 6.11 22.56 2.13
CA VAL A 1 6.73 23.87 2.25
C VAL A 1 5.77 24.87 2.92
N GLN A 2 4.61 25.15 2.32
CA GLN A 2 3.66 26.11 2.91
C GLN A 2 2.99 25.59 4.19
N VAL A 3 2.60 24.32 4.22
CA VAL A 3 1.87 23.72 5.35
C VAL A 3 2.78 23.52 6.57
N GLN A 4 3.99 22.98 6.38
CA GLN A 4 4.93 22.70 7.47
C GLN A 4 5.95 23.81 7.72
N LYS A 5 5.86 24.96 7.01
CA LYS A 5 6.78 26.11 7.12
C LYS A 5 8.27 25.74 7.01
N ARG A 6 8.60 24.69 6.27
CA ARG A 6 9.97 24.21 6.06
C ARG A 6 10.70 25.05 5.00
N ARG A 7 12.04 25.11 5.06
CA ARG A 7 12.84 25.76 4.01
C ARG A 7 12.66 25.03 2.69
N LYS A 8 12.57 25.79 1.59
CA LYS A 8 12.35 25.23 0.25
C LYS A 8 13.44 24.24 -0.15
N SER A 9 14.71 24.58 0.13
CA SER A 9 15.85 23.70 -0.19
C SER A 9 15.80 22.36 0.52
N GLU A 10 15.45 22.34 1.81
CA GLU A 10 15.29 21.13 2.59
C GLU A 10 14.15 20.26 2.07
N ALA A 11 13.02 20.88 1.76
CA ALA A 11 11.85 20.17 1.21
C ALA A 11 12.14 19.56 -0.17
N VAL A 12 12.88 20.27 -1.03
CA VAL A 12 13.29 19.76 -2.35
C VAL A 12 14.25 18.59 -2.22
N SER A 13 15.25 18.70 -1.33
CA SER A 13 16.19 17.60 -1.08
C SER A 13 15.48 16.35 -0.55
N GLU A 14 14.57 16.52 0.41
CA GLU A 14 13.81 15.40 0.95
C GLU A 14 12.89 14.77 -0.09
N ALA A 15 12.21 15.57 -0.92
CA ALA A 15 11.38 15.07 -2.00
C ALA A 15 12.22 14.26 -3.02
N ALA A 16 13.43 14.72 -3.35
CA ALA A 16 14.33 13.99 -4.24
C ALA A 16 14.75 12.64 -3.64
N ASN A 17 15.09 12.60 -2.36
CA ASN A 17 15.43 11.36 -1.66
C ASN A 17 14.26 10.37 -1.61
N LEU A 18 13.03 10.87 -1.39
CA LEU A 18 11.83 10.03 -1.38
C LEU A 18 11.49 9.49 -2.77
N LEU A 19 11.70 10.28 -3.84
CA LEU A 19 11.54 9.81 -5.21
C LEU A 19 12.58 8.75 -5.58
N ASP A 20 13.84 8.94 -5.19
CA ASP A 20 14.91 7.96 -5.39
C ASP A 20 14.57 6.63 -4.73
N ARG A 21 14.07 6.68 -3.52
CA ARG A 21 13.63 5.52 -2.74
C ARG A 21 12.59 4.64 -3.45
N VAL A 22 11.70 5.24 -4.24
CA VAL A 22 10.68 4.52 -5.01
C VAL A 22 11.08 4.31 -6.48
N GLY A 23 12.37 4.49 -6.81
CA GLY A 23 12.91 4.29 -8.15
C GLY A 23 12.46 5.33 -9.19
N LEU A 24 12.20 6.56 -8.75
CA LEU A 24 11.71 7.65 -9.60
C LEU A 24 12.62 8.89 -9.57
N ALA A 25 13.90 8.74 -9.24
CA ALA A 25 14.85 9.87 -9.17
C ALA A 25 14.97 10.64 -10.50
N ASP A 26 14.94 9.92 -11.63
CA ASP A 26 14.98 10.46 -12.99
C ASP A 26 13.67 11.15 -13.42
N LYS A 27 12.59 10.98 -12.69
CA LYS A 27 11.25 11.50 -12.99
C LYS A 27 10.89 12.79 -12.23
N LYS A 28 11.79 13.33 -11.41
CA LYS A 28 11.54 14.47 -10.52
C LYS A 28 11.00 15.74 -11.21
N ASP A 29 11.33 15.93 -12.48
CA ASP A 29 10.96 17.10 -13.27
C ASP A 29 9.79 16.82 -14.24
N GLN A 30 9.24 15.59 -14.24
CA GLN A 30 8.10 15.19 -15.07
C GLN A 30 6.76 15.57 -14.43
N TYR A 31 5.78 15.84 -15.27
CA TYR A 31 4.40 16.07 -14.83
C TYR A 31 3.67 14.72 -14.62
N PRO A 32 2.62 14.68 -13.76
CA PRO A 32 1.88 13.45 -13.49
C PRO A 32 1.35 12.72 -14.72
N HIS A 33 0.92 13.45 -15.75
CA HIS A 33 0.38 12.87 -16.99
C HIS A 33 1.45 12.21 -17.90
N GLU A 34 2.73 12.43 -17.61
CA GLU A 34 3.87 11.81 -18.31
C GLU A 34 4.32 10.52 -17.63
N LEU A 35 3.72 10.17 -16.48
CA LEU A 35 4.05 9.00 -15.68
C LEU A 35 3.08 7.86 -15.96
N SER A 36 3.57 6.61 -15.90
CA SER A 36 2.70 5.44 -15.92
C SER A 36 1.82 5.35 -14.65
N GLY A 37 0.75 4.56 -14.68
CA GLY A 37 -0.14 4.39 -13.52
C GLY A 37 0.60 3.96 -12.25
N GLY A 38 1.50 2.98 -12.34
CA GLY A 38 2.33 2.53 -11.22
C GLY A 38 3.32 3.60 -10.73
N GLN A 39 3.88 4.42 -11.64
CA GLN A 39 4.72 5.56 -11.26
C GLN A 39 3.90 6.64 -10.53
N GLN A 40 2.69 6.96 -11.02
CA GLN A 40 1.78 7.90 -10.35
C GLN A 40 1.41 7.41 -8.95
N GLN A 41 1.15 6.12 -8.80
CA GLN A 41 0.84 5.52 -7.50
C GLN A 41 2.02 5.63 -6.53
N ARG A 42 3.25 5.32 -6.97
CA ARG A 42 4.46 5.50 -6.16
C ARG A 42 4.70 6.96 -5.78
N VAL A 43 4.43 7.91 -6.68
CA VAL A 43 4.45 9.36 -6.33
C VAL A 43 3.40 9.69 -5.27
N GLY A 44 2.21 9.07 -5.33
CA GLY A 44 1.17 9.19 -4.30
C GLY A 44 1.68 8.77 -2.91
N ILE A 45 2.38 7.63 -2.85
CA ILE A 45 3.02 7.14 -1.61
C ILE A 45 4.09 8.14 -1.11
N VAL A 46 4.97 8.60 -1.99
CA VAL A 46 6.01 9.60 -1.65
C VAL A 46 5.39 10.87 -1.07
N ARG A 47 4.28 11.36 -1.63
CA ARG A 47 3.57 12.54 -1.11
C ARG A 47 3.05 12.31 0.31
N ALA A 48 2.52 11.13 0.61
CA ALA A 48 2.08 10.77 1.95
C ALA A 48 3.27 10.72 2.93
N LEU A 49 4.37 10.06 2.56
CA LEU A 49 5.59 9.96 3.36
C LEU A 49 6.23 11.30 3.68
N ALA A 50 6.20 12.25 2.73
CA ALA A 50 6.75 13.60 2.90
C ALA A 50 6.09 14.39 4.04
N LEU A 51 4.88 14.00 4.45
CA LEU A 51 4.17 14.59 5.58
C LEU A 51 4.62 14.01 6.93
N LYS A 52 5.42 12.94 6.93
CA LYS A 52 5.86 12.20 8.13
C LYS A 52 4.70 11.80 9.03
N PRO A 53 3.69 11.10 8.48
CA PRO A 53 2.50 10.73 9.23
C PRO A 53 2.84 9.65 10.28
N SER A 54 2.02 9.57 11.33
CA SER A 54 2.08 8.48 12.31
C SER A 54 1.34 7.22 11.83
N LEU A 55 0.49 7.34 10.82
CA LEU A 55 -0.31 6.26 10.23
C LEU A 55 -0.45 6.49 8.74
N LEU A 56 -0.19 5.47 7.93
CA LEU A 56 -0.47 5.43 6.49
C LEU A 56 -1.74 4.63 6.22
N LEU A 57 -2.60 5.16 5.37
CA LEU A 57 -3.81 4.48 4.92
C LEU A 57 -3.71 4.19 3.43
N PHE A 58 -3.84 2.93 3.06
CA PHE A 58 -3.88 2.48 1.66
C PHE A 58 -5.25 1.87 1.38
N ASP A 59 -5.94 2.42 0.39
CA ASP A 59 -7.23 1.92 -0.06
C ASP A 59 -7.07 1.38 -1.49
N GLU A 60 -7.01 0.06 -1.61
CA GLU A 60 -6.81 -0.68 -2.85
C GLU A 60 -5.73 -0.08 -3.78
N PRO A 61 -4.47 0.03 -3.33
CA PRO A 61 -3.44 0.78 -4.04
C PRO A 61 -3.07 0.22 -5.42
N THR A 62 -3.52 -0.98 -5.75
CA THR A 62 -3.22 -1.68 -7.00
C THR A 62 -4.41 -1.89 -7.92
N SER A 63 -5.64 -1.57 -7.49
CA SER A 63 -6.89 -1.92 -8.20
C SER A 63 -7.04 -1.30 -9.60
N ALA A 64 -6.40 -0.15 -9.84
CA ALA A 64 -6.46 0.57 -11.12
C ALA A 64 -5.19 0.39 -11.97
N LEU A 65 -4.33 -0.58 -11.64
CA LEU A 65 -3.06 -0.80 -12.31
C LEU A 65 -3.10 -2.03 -13.21
N ASP A 66 -2.32 -1.96 -14.30
CA ASP A 66 -2.01 -3.14 -15.08
C ASP A 66 -1.26 -4.17 -14.23
N PRO A 67 -1.50 -5.49 -14.40
CA PRO A 67 -0.85 -6.54 -13.59
C PRO A 67 0.67 -6.46 -13.55
N GLU A 68 1.30 -6.01 -14.64
CA GLU A 68 2.75 -5.84 -14.73
C GLU A 68 3.30 -4.74 -13.80
N LEU A 69 2.46 -3.77 -13.41
CA LEU A 69 2.82 -2.63 -12.56
C LEU A 69 2.50 -2.84 -11.09
N VAL A 70 1.69 -3.84 -10.76
CA VAL A 70 1.27 -4.16 -9.38
C VAL A 70 2.47 -4.45 -8.49
N GLY A 71 3.40 -5.27 -8.98
CA GLY A 71 4.58 -5.70 -8.23
C GLY A 71 5.43 -4.54 -7.69
N ASP A 72 5.64 -3.52 -8.50
CA ASP A 72 6.44 -2.34 -8.11
C ASP A 72 5.82 -1.57 -6.94
N VAL A 73 4.49 -1.44 -6.93
CA VAL A 73 3.77 -0.72 -5.86
C VAL A 73 3.74 -1.55 -4.58
N LEU A 74 3.48 -2.86 -4.69
CA LEU A 74 3.49 -3.76 -3.54
C LEU A 74 4.89 -3.85 -2.91
N HIS A 75 5.95 -3.82 -3.72
CA HIS A 75 7.32 -3.80 -3.23
C HIS A 75 7.60 -2.59 -2.33
N VAL A 76 7.19 -1.40 -2.75
CA VAL A 76 7.32 -0.17 -1.93
C VAL A 76 6.55 -0.30 -0.61
N ILE A 77 5.32 -0.84 -0.63
CA ILE A 77 4.53 -1.02 0.59
C ILE A 77 5.18 -2.06 1.51
N LYS A 78 5.78 -3.11 0.96
CA LYS A 78 6.52 -4.12 1.73
C LYS A 78 7.73 -3.51 2.45
N GLU A 79 8.55 -2.71 1.75
CA GLU A 79 9.68 -2.01 2.36
C GLU A 79 9.23 -1.12 3.53
N LEU A 80 8.09 -0.41 3.39
CA LEU A 80 7.53 0.38 4.48
C LEU A 80 7.11 -0.49 5.68
N ALA A 81 6.54 -1.68 5.44
CA ALA A 81 6.19 -2.62 6.50
C ALA A 81 7.45 -3.11 7.25
N GLU A 82 8.49 -3.49 6.51
CA GLU A 82 9.77 -3.95 7.07
C GLU A 82 10.49 -2.87 7.87
N GLU A 83 10.32 -1.59 7.52
CA GLU A 83 10.81 -0.45 8.28
C GLU A 83 9.99 -0.14 9.55
N GLY A 84 8.88 -0.84 9.76
CA GLY A 84 8.03 -0.68 10.93
C GLY A 84 7.05 0.49 10.88
N TRP A 85 6.68 0.96 9.68
CA TRP A 85 5.61 1.95 9.54
C TRP A 85 4.27 1.40 10.01
N THR A 86 3.54 2.20 10.76
CA THR A 86 2.16 1.88 11.11
C THR A 86 1.26 2.13 9.90
N MET A 87 0.59 1.08 9.43
CA MET A 87 -0.22 1.14 8.21
C MET A 87 -1.54 0.40 8.36
N ALA A 88 -2.58 0.88 7.69
CA ALA A 88 -3.78 0.12 7.40
C ALA A 88 -3.93 0.00 5.88
N LEU A 89 -4.08 -1.23 5.40
CA LEU A 89 -4.15 -1.56 3.98
C LEU A 89 -5.47 -2.27 3.69
N VAL A 90 -6.28 -1.70 2.82
CA VAL A 90 -7.41 -2.38 2.18
C VAL A 90 -6.91 -2.95 0.85
N THR A 91 -7.02 -4.26 0.65
CA THR A 91 -6.52 -4.93 -0.54
C THR A 91 -7.24 -6.25 -0.80
N HIS A 92 -7.26 -6.67 -2.06
CA HIS A 92 -7.63 -8.01 -2.50
C HIS A 92 -6.41 -8.91 -2.80
N GLU A 93 -5.20 -8.38 -2.64
CA GLU A 93 -3.94 -9.11 -2.80
C GLU A 93 -3.65 -9.97 -1.55
N LEU A 94 -4.37 -11.10 -1.39
CA LEU A 94 -4.33 -11.92 -0.18
C LEU A 94 -2.93 -12.50 0.11
N ALA A 95 -2.20 -12.88 -0.93
CA ALA A 95 -0.84 -13.40 -0.78
C ALA A 95 0.11 -12.33 -0.21
N PHE A 96 -0.02 -11.10 -0.70
CA PHE A 96 0.74 -9.97 -0.19
C PHE A 96 0.33 -9.61 1.24
N ALA A 97 -0.97 -9.51 1.53
CA ALA A 97 -1.47 -9.24 2.87
C ALA A 97 -0.93 -10.26 3.89
N ARG A 98 -0.89 -11.55 3.53
CA ARG A 98 -0.34 -12.61 4.38
C ARG A 98 1.15 -12.44 4.67
N GLU A 99 1.90 -11.90 3.71
CA GLU A 99 3.35 -11.70 3.84
C GLU A 99 3.71 -10.52 4.75
N VAL A 100 2.94 -9.42 4.66
CA VAL A 100 3.35 -8.14 5.27
C VAL A 100 2.54 -7.74 6.50
N ALA A 101 1.30 -8.24 6.65
CA ALA A 101 0.43 -7.81 7.72
C ALA A 101 0.78 -8.48 9.06
N SER A 102 0.72 -7.73 10.13
CA SER A 102 0.76 -8.27 11.51
C SER A 102 -0.62 -8.77 11.97
N GLU A 103 -1.69 -8.21 11.44
CA GLU A 103 -3.07 -8.59 11.71
C GLU A 103 -3.92 -8.41 10.44
N VAL A 104 -4.86 -9.31 10.21
CA VAL A 104 -5.87 -9.22 9.14
C VAL A 104 -7.25 -9.06 9.78
N VAL A 105 -8.05 -8.18 9.20
CA VAL A 105 -9.43 -7.94 9.59
C VAL A 105 -10.31 -8.18 8.35
N PHE A 106 -11.16 -9.21 8.40
CA PHE A 106 -12.17 -9.45 7.38
C PHE A 106 -13.47 -8.75 7.76
N MET A 107 -14.00 -7.96 6.82
CA MET A 107 -15.23 -7.19 7.01
C MET A 107 -16.27 -7.57 5.95
N ASP A 108 -17.52 -7.70 6.35
CA ASP A 108 -18.65 -7.90 5.47
C ASP A 108 -19.89 -7.18 6.01
N GLY A 109 -20.69 -6.55 5.15
CA GLY A 109 -21.88 -5.80 5.54
C GLY A 109 -21.64 -4.68 6.56
N GLY A 110 -20.43 -4.10 6.59
CA GLY A 110 -20.06 -3.04 7.53
C GLY A 110 -19.68 -3.54 8.94
N LEU A 111 -19.57 -4.85 9.13
CA LEU A 111 -19.20 -5.48 10.39
C LEU A 111 -17.85 -6.19 10.27
N VAL A 112 -17.10 -6.22 11.37
CA VAL A 112 -15.94 -7.10 11.47
C VAL A 112 -16.44 -8.52 11.70
N VAL A 113 -16.17 -9.40 10.74
CA VAL A 113 -16.57 -10.82 10.78
C VAL A 113 -15.49 -11.66 11.46
N GLU A 114 -14.25 -11.46 11.05
CA GLU A 114 -13.12 -12.19 11.60
C GLU A 114 -11.88 -11.30 11.65
N ARG A 115 -11.04 -11.51 12.67
CA ARG A 115 -9.74 -10.82 12.80
C ARG A 115 -8.73 -11.73 13.49
N GLY A 116 -7.48 -11.61 13.09
CA GLY A 116 -6.41 -12.41 13.69
C GLY A 116 -5.12 -12.39 12.89
N HIS A 117 -4.23 -13.33 13.23
CA HIS A 117 -2.99 -13.50 12.47
C HIS A 117 -3.28 -13.82 10.99
N PRO A 118 -2.49 -13.30 10.04
CA PRO A 118 -2.72 -13.53 8.62
C PRO A 118 -2.91 -14.99 8.22
N ASP A 119 -2.09 -15.91 8.73
CA ASP A 119 -2.23 -17.32 8.41
C ASP A 119 -3.54 -17.92 8.94
N GLN A 120 -4.04 -17.47 10.09
CA GLN A 120 -5.32 -17.91 10.60
C GLN A 120 -6.45 -17.43 9.70
N VAL A 121 -6.55 -16.12 9.46
CA VAL A 121 -7.69 -15.54 8.72
C VAL A 121 -7.67 -15.91 7.23
N LEU A 122 -6.48 -16.03 6.62
CA LEU A 122 -6.34 -16.21 5.17
C LEU A 122 -6.06 -17.67 4.74
N ARG A 123 -5.76 -18.60 5.66
CA ARG A 123 -5.52 -20.02 5.34
C ARG A 123 -6.46 -20.98 6.06
N ASP A 124 -6.79 -20.66 7.32
CA ASP A 124 -7.64 -21.50 8.16
C ASP A 124 -8.72 -20.65 8.86
N PRO A 125 -9.54 -19.90 8.08
CA PRO A 125 -10.57 -19.05 8.64
C PRO A 125 -11.62 -19.87 9.39
N GLN A 126 -12.06 -19.35 10.55
CA GLN A 126 -13.02 -20.02 11.42
C GLN A 126 -14.46 -19.64 11.08
N GLU A 127 -14.65 -18.45 10.53
CA GLU A 127 -15.97 -17.94 10.14
C GLU A 127 -16.36 -18.38 8.73
N GLU A 128 -17.54 -18.97 8.57
CA GLU A 128 -18.03 -19.49 7.29
C GLU A 128 -17.98 -18.44 6.17
N ARG A 129 -18.30 -17.19 6.51
CA ARG A 129 -18.31 -16.09 5.55
C ARG A 129 -16.90 -15.73 5.07
N THR A 130 -15.90 -15.79 5.95
CA THR A 130 -14.49 -15.62 5.60
C THR A 130 -14.02 -16.77 4.71
N GLN A 131 -14.38 -18.02 5.04
CA GLN A 131 -14.06 -19.21 4.23
C GLN A 131 -14.57 -19.06 2.80
N GLN A 132 -15.83 -18.67 2.64
CA GLN A 132 -16.46 -18.47 1.32
C GLN A 132 -15.73 -17.39 0.51
N PHE A 133 -15.33 -16.30 1.16
CA PHE A 133 -14.61 -15.20 0.52
C PHE A 133 -13.22 -15.60 0.07
N VAL A 134 -12.43 -16.18 0.97
CA VAL A 134 -11.06 -16.63 0.69
C VAL A 134 -11.05 -17.72 -0.40
N HIS A 135 -11.97 -18.69 -0.30
CA HIS A 135 -12.09 -19.75 -1.32
C HIS A 135 -12.39 -19.17 -2.71
N ARG A 136 -13.30 -18.21 -2.81
CA ARG A 136 -13.66 -17.57 -4.09
C ARG A 136 -12.49 -16.81 -4.72
N LEU A 137 -11.64 -16.14 -3.92
CA LEU A 137 -10.49 -15.42 -4.44
C LEU A 137 -9.33 -16.34 -4.84
N LEU A 138 -9.15 -17.45 -4.13
CA LEU A 138 -8.08 -18.41 -4.43
C LEU A 138 -8.46 -19.39 -5.56
N ASN A 139 -9.76 -19.62 -5.77
CA ASN A 139 -10.30 -20.55 -6.77
C ASN A 139 -11.41 -19.84 -7.58
N PRO A 140 -11.05 -18.93 -8.48
CA PRO A 140 -12.03 -18.12 -9.21
C PRO A 140 -12.83 -18.90 -10.28
N PHE A 141 -12.46 -20.18 -10.57
CA PHE A 141 -13.11 -21.05 -11.58
C PHE A 141 -13.40 -22.43 -11.02
#